data_407f77f282b05177c2b48e3e57b97711
#
_entry.id   407f77f282b05177c2b48e3e57b97711
#
_cell.length_a   1.000
_cell.length_b   1.000
_cell.length_c   1.000
_cell.angle_alpha   90.00
_cell.angle_beta   90.00
_cell.angle_gamma   90.00
#
_symmetry.space_group_name_H-M   'P 1'
#
loop_
_entity.id
_entity.type
_entity.pdbx_description
1 polymer ?
#
loop_
_entity_poly.entity_id
_entity_poly.type
_entity_poly.pdbx_seq_one_letter_code
_entity_poly.pdbx_strand_id
1 'polypeptide(L)'
;MLERISKRGSEQMPPLASNVVDTNAVALLTEWINGDAVTFQSFADWQVVHFGDPKLPQAAATADPDADGQSNELEFLVGTDPLAALDPWRVSARLGNGVVQIRFPRIARRGFEVQVSGNFADPLGWQPLDVPSNRPFFSATTADAIVEDPIVDSHPRFYRVRVFEQ
;
A
#
# COMPACT_ATOMS: atom_id res chain seq x y z
N MET A 1 13.78 -8.76 -21.48
CA MET A 1 14.24 -7.37 -21.22
C MET A 1 15.70 -7.33 -20.78
N LEU A 2 16.10 -7.97 -19.70
CA LEU A 2 17.47 -7.99 -19.16
C LEU A 2 18.52 -8.43 -20.24
N GLU A 3 18.20 -9.44 -21.02
CA GLU A 3 19.08 -9.94 -22.07
C GLU A 3 19.43 -8.87 -23.12
N ARG A 4 18.49 -8.00 -23.47
CA ARG A 4 18.70 -6.93 -24.47
C ARG A 4 19.48 -5.73 -23.94
N ILE A 5 19.44 -5.43 -22.67
CA ILE A 5 20.22 -4.34 -22.06
C ILE A 5 21.66 -4.77 -21.73
N SER A 6 21.90 -6.07 -21.56
CA SER A 6 23.23 -6.63 -21.33
C SER A 6 24.01 -6.99 -22.59
N LYS A 7 23.38 -6.91 -23.78
CA LYS A 7 24.00 -7.18 -25.10
C LYS A 7 24.37 -5.91 -25.84
N ARG A 8 25.27 -6.05 -26.81
CA ARG A 8 25.64 -4.99 -27.76
C ARG A 8 25.38 -5.46 -29.19
N GLY A 9 24.95 -4.55 -30.06
CA GLY A 9 24.65 -4.82 -31.46
C GLY A 9 23.21 -4.50 -31.85
N SER A 10 22.73 -5.12 -32.93
CA SER A 10 21.38 -4.85 -33.48
C SER A 10 20.22 -5.19 -32.52
N GLU A 11 20.45 -6.00 -31.51
CA GLU A 11 19.46 -6.44 -30.55
C GLU A 11 19.56 -5.72 -29.18
N GLN A 12 20.47 -4.75 -29.06
CA GLN A 12 20.63 -4.01 -27.80
C GLN A 12 19.44 -3.09 -27.50
N MET A 13 19.26 -2.77 -26.23
CA MET A 13 18.24 -1.84 -25.76
C MET A 13 18.84 -0.89 -24.69
N PRO A 14 18.72 0.43 -24.85
CA PRO A 14 18.19 1.15 -26.01
C PRO A 14 19.08 1.01 -27.26
N PRO A 15 18.53 1.21 -28.46
CA PRO A 15 19.30 1.08 -29.72
C PRO A 15 20.20 2.29 -29.99
N LEU A 16 20.76 2.90 -28.97
CA LEU A 16 21.64 4.06 -29.04
C LEU A 16 23.11 3.60 -29.02
N ALA A 17 23.98 4.39 -29.62
CA ALA A 17 25.39 4.15 -29.84
C ALA A 17 26.26 4.12 -28.56
N SER A 18 25.90 3.34 -27.58
CA SER A 18 26.75 3.09 -26.42
C SER A 18 27.58 1.82 -26.61
N ASN A 19 28.89 1.96 -26.55
CA ASN A 19 29.81 0.83 -26.71
C ASN A 19 30.11 0.09 -25.40
N VAL A 20 29.60 0.59 -24.28
CA VAL A 20 29.85 0.03 -22.96
C VAL A 20 28.52 -0.34 -22.31
N VAL A 21 28.44 -1.55 -21.73
CA VAL A 21 27.30 -1.95 -20.91
C VAL A 21 27.37 -1.20 -19.59
N ASP A 22 26.30 -0.51 -19.22
CA ASP A 22 26.17 0.03 -17.87
C ASP A 22 25.82 -1.14 -16.93
N THR A 23 26.85 -1.70 -16.31
CA THR A 23 26.70 -2.84 -15.40
C THR A 23 25.91 -2.49 -14.15
N ASN A 24 25.95 -1.23 -13.69
CA ASN A 24 25.19 -0.77 -12.53
C ASN A 24 23.70 -0.69 -12.88
N ALA A 25 23.35 -0.15 -14.05
CA ALA A 25 21.97 -0.14 -14.51
C ALA A 25 21.41 -1.56 -14.74
N VAL A 26 22.24 -2.48 -15.29
CA VAL A 26 21.85 -3.89 -15.43
C VAL A 26 21.63 -4.54 -14.08
N ALA A 27 22.52 -4.33 -13.10
CA ALA A 27 22.38 -4.88 -11.75
C ALA A 27 21.11 -4.34 -11.06
N LEU A 28 20.89 -3.03 -11.11
CA LEU A 28 19.71 -2.40 -10.52
C LEU A 28 18.40 -2.91 -11.14
N LEU A 29 18.33 -3.01 -12.47
CA LEU A 29 17.15 -3.56 -13.14
C LEU A 29 16.96 -5.04 -12.87
N THR A 30 18.05 -5.80 -12.72
CA THR A 30 17.99 -7.22 -12.35
C THR A 30 17.44 -7.40 -10.95
N GLU A 31 17.91 -6.59 -9.99
CA GLU A 31 17.42 -6.59 -8.62
C GLU A 31 15.93 -6.21 -8.57
N TRP A 32 15.54 -5.15 -9.28
CA TRP A 32 14.16 -4.72 -9.37
C TRP A 32 13.24 -5.77 -10.01
N ILE A 33 13.65 -6.39 -11.14
CA ILE A 33 12.84 -7.41 -11.80
C ILE A 33 12.71 -8.66 -10.92
N ASN A 34 13.79 -9.10 -10.28
CA ASN A 34 13.78 -10.31 -9.44
C ASN A 34 13.15 -10.08 -8.06
N GLY A 35 13.19 -8.87 -7.55
CA GLY A 35 12.62 -8.49 -6.26
C GLY A 35 11.18 -8.00 -6.39
N ASP A 36 10.98 -6.89 -7.05
CA ASP A 36 9.72 -6.16 -7.03
C ASP A 36 8.69 -6.69 -8.05
N ALA A 37 9.14 -7.03 -9.25
CA ALA A 37 8.24 -7.50 -10.30
C ALA A 37 7.74 -8.94 -10.06
N VAL A 38 8.56 -9.80 -9.43
CA VAL A 38 8.21 -11.19 -9.14
C VAL A 38 7.27 -11.33 -7.94
N THR A 39 7.29 -10.34 -7.03
CA THR A 39 6.44 -10.36 -5.83
C THR A 39 5.13 -9.59 -5.99
N PHE A 40 4.88 -9.00 -7.16
CA PHE A 40 3.60 -8.35 -7.42
C PHE A 40 2.51 -9.43 -7.58
N GLN A 41 1.53 -9.39 -6.70
CA GLN A 41 0.31 -10.21 -6.78
C GLN A 41 -0.85 -9.29 -7.13
N SER A 42 -1.56 -9.58 -8.22
CA SER A 42 -2.79 -8.87 -8.53
C SER A 42 -3.93 -9.31 -7.60
N PHE A 43 -4.97 -8.47 -7.48
CA PHE A 43 -6.15 -8.86 -6.70
C PHE A 43 -6.77 -10.16 -7.23
N ALA A 44 -6.79 -10.35 -8.56
CA ALA A 44 -7.31 -11.58 -9.17
C ALA A 44 -6.50 -12.83 -8.80
N ASP A 45 -5.16 -12.71 -8.77
CA ASP A 45 -4.30 -13.82 -8.33
C ASP A 45 -4.48 -14.11 -6.83
N TRP A 46 -4.63 -13.07 -6.03
CA TRP A 46 -4.93 -13.20 -4.60
C TRP A 46 -6.27 -13.92 -4.36
N GLN A 47 -7.32 -13.56 -5.12
CA GLN A 47 -8.61 -14.27 -5.07
C GLN A 47 -8.47 -15.76 -5.42
N VAL A 48 -7.67 -16.10 -6.43
CA VAL A 48 -7.41 -17.50 -6.78
C VAL A 48 -6.69 -18.23 -5.65
N VAL A 49 -5.72 -17.59 -5.00
CA VAL A 49 -4.97 -18.21 -3.89
C VAL A 49 -5.87 -18.52 -2.71
N HIS A 50 -6.77 -17.59 -2.33
CA HIS A 50 -7.62 -17.76 -1.12
C HIS A 50 -8.91 -18.53 -1.39
N PHE A 51 -9.50 -18.40 -2.59
CA PHE A 51 -10.83 -18.94 -2.89
C PHE A 51 -10.85 -19.99 -4.00
N GLY A 52 -9.75 -20.16 -4.74
CA GLY A 52 -9.66 -21.08 -5.88
C GLY A 52 -10.30 -20.54 -7.17
N ASP A 53 -11.48 -19.89 -7.10
CA ASP A 53 -12.14 -19.27 -8.23
C ASP A 53 -12.56 -17.83 -7.87
N PRO A 54 -12.06 -16.81 -8.60
CA PRO A 54 -12.37 -15.40 -8.34
C PRO A 54 -13.84 -15.02 -8.64
N LYS A 55 -14.61 -15.91 -9.28
CA LYS A 55 -16.03 -15.69 -9.59
C LYS A 55 -16.98 -16.11 -8.46
N LEU A 56 -16.46 -16.73 -7.41
CA LEU A 56 -17.29 -17.09 -6.27
C LEU A 56 -17.80 -15.83 -5.56
N PRO A 57 -19.06 -15.80 -5.08
CA PRO A 57 -19.59 -14.65 -4.36
C PRO A 57 -18.75 -14.21 -3.17
N GLN A 58 -18.18 -15.16 -2.43
CA GLN A 58 -17.30 -14.92 -1.30
C GLN A 58 -15.94 -14.33 -1.70
N ALA A 59 -15.51 -14.47 -2.94
CA ALA A 59 -14.28 -13.88 -3.46
C ALA A 59 -14.46 -12.44 -3.95
N ALA A 60 -15.70 -11.91 -3.96
CA ALA A 60 -15.96 -10.54 -4.43
C ALA A 60 -15.18 -9.52 -3.56
N ALA A 61 -14.74 -8.42 -4.16
CA ALA A 61 -13.96 -7.36 -3.49
C ALA A 61 -14.65 -6.82 -2.23
N THR A 62 -15.98 -6.73 -2.26
CA THR A 62 -16.80 -6.21 -1.15
C THR A 62 -17.28 -7.30 -0.17
N ALA A 63 -16.96 -8.57 -0.41
CA ALA A 63 -17.32 -9.65 0.50
C ALA A 63 -16.42 -9.62 1.75
N ASP A 64 -16.97 -10.13 2.85
CA ASP A 64 -16.32 -10.30 4.16
C ASP A 64 -16.64 -11.74 4.61
N PRO A 65 -15.86 -12.75 4.16
CA PRO A 65 -16.19 -14.15 4.35
C PRO A 65 -16.05 -14.64 5.79
N ASP A 66 -15.13 -14.07 6.57
CA ASP A 66 -14.86 -14.45 7.95
C ASP A 66 -15.60 -13.57 8.98
N ALA A 67 -16.30 -12.52 8.48
CA ALA A 67 -17.14 -11.62 9.26
C ALA A 67 -16.36 -10.82 10.33
N ASP A 68 -15.11 -10.44 10.07
CA ASP A 68 -14.30 -9.59 10.94
C ASP A 68 -14.56 -8.09 10.75
N GLY A 69 -15.34 -7.73 9.73
CA GLY A 69 -15.71 -6.37 9.35
C GLY A 69 -14.79 -5.76 8.28
N GLN A 70 -13.88 -6.54 7.69
CA GLN A 70 -13.01 -6.12 6.59
C GLN A 70 -13.45 -6.80 5.30
N SER A 71 -13.39 -6.05 4.21
CA SER A 71 -13.68 -6.61 2.89
C SER A 71 -12.41 -7.23 2.28
N ASN A 72 -12.60 -8.21 1.40
CA ASN A 72 -11.50 -8.82 0.66
C ASN A 72 -10.57 -7.81 -0.02
N GLU A 73 -11.10 -6.70 -0.54
CA GLU A 73 -10.28 -5.64 -1.13
C GLU A 73 -9.38 -4.97 -0.09
N LEU A 74 -9.91 -4.67 1.09
CA LEU A 74 -9.10 -4.11 2.17
C LEU A 74 -8.04 -5.11 2.62
N GLU A 75 -8.40 -6.37 2.83
CA GLU A 75 -7.49 -7.41 3.28
C GLU A 75 -6.35 -7.66 2.28
N PHE A 76 -6.66 -7.69 0.98
CA PHE A 76 -5.65 -7.71 -0.07
C PHE A 76 -4.66 -6.54 0.05
N LEU A 77 -5.18 -5.32 0.31
CA LEU A 77 -4.36 -4.13 0.44
C LEU A 77 -3.51 -4.11 1.71
N VAL A 78 -4.02 -4.67 2.81
CA VAL A 78 -3.34 -4.65 4.11
C VAL A 78 -2.64 -5.97 4.46
N GLY A 79 -2.78 -7.00 3.61
CA GLY A 79 -2.08 -8.27 3.73
C GLY A 79 -2.61 -9.19 4.84
N THR A 80 -3.89 -9.08 5.19
CA THR A 80 -4.57 -10.01 6.10
C THR A 80 -5.17 -11.20 5.36
N ASP A 81 -5.60 -12.23 6.08
CA ASP A 81 -6.19 -13.45 5.52
C ASP A 81 -7.72 -13.36 5.55
N PRO A 82 -8.41 -13.38 4.37
CA PRO A 82 -9.87 -13.22 4.27
C PRO A 82 -10.69 -14.36 4.88
N LEU A 83 -10.02 -15.36 5.43
CA LEU A 83 -10.65 -16.51 6.06
C LEU A 83 -10.27 -16.63 7.55
N ALA A 84 -9.65 -15.60 8.14
CA ALA A 84 -9.12 -15.64 9.51
C ALA A 84 -9.54 -14.43 10.36
N ALA A 85 -10.76 -14.43 10.86
CA ALA A 85 -11.40 -13.34 11.63
C ALA A 85 -10.65 -12.84 12.88
N LEU A 86 -9.56 -13.49 13.30
CA LEU A 86 -8.89 -13.17 14.56
C LEU A 86 -7.77 -12.12 14.45
N ASP A 87 -7.39 -11.72 13.26
CA ASP A 87 -6.29 -10.78 13.04
C ASP A 87 -6.64 -9.65 12.04
N PRO A 88 -7.72 -8.88 12.30
CA PRO A 88 -8.08 -7.76 11.44
C PRO A 88 -7.05 -6.64 11.52
N TRP A 89 -6.78 -5.98 10.40
CA TRP A 89 -5.99 -4.76 10.37
C TRP A 89 -6.68 -3.64 11.15
N ARG A 90 -5.96 -2.95 12.03
CA ARG A 90 -6.56 -1.97 12.93
C ARG A 90 -5.82 -0.64 12.90
N VAL A 91 -6.63 0.43 12.94
CA VAL A 91 -6.18 1.79 13.21
C VAL A 91 -6.53 2.14 14.65
N SER A 92 -5.58 2.71 15.38
CA SER A 92 -5.82 3.25 16.71
C SER A 92 -5.47 4.74 16.75
N ALA A 93 -6.23 5.51 17.54
CA ALA A 93 -5.95 6.91 17.77
C ALA A 93 -5.87 7.18 19.27
N ARG A 94 -4.88 7.97 19.69
CA ARG A 94 -4.67 8.35 21.09
C ARG A 94 -4.34 9.84 21.19
N LEU A 95 -5.08 10.55 22.01
CA LEU A 95 -4.77 11.93 22.38
C LEU A 95 -3.86 11.96 23.62
N GLY A 96 -2.75 12.69 23.53
CA GLY A 96 -1.85 12.93 24.65
C GLY A 96 -1.01 14.18 24.40
N ASN A 97 -0.82 15.01 25.42
CA ASN A 97 0.03 16.21 25.37
C ASN A 97 -0.30 17.19 24.22
N GLY A 98 -1.59 17.29 23.84
CA GLY A 98 -2.04 18.16 22.74
C GLY A 98 -1.71 17.61 21.34
N VAL A 99 -1.40 16.32 21.22
CA VAL A 99 -1.13 15.64 19.95
C VAL A 99 -2.05 14.44 19.83
N VAL A 100 -2.66 14.24 18.67
CA VAL A 100 -3.33 12.98 18.30
C VAL A 100 -2.31 12.10 17.59
N GLN A 101 -2.06 10.93 18.14
CA GLN A 101 -1.25 9.88 17.50
C GLN A 101 -2.16 8.87 16.84
N ILE A 102 -2.07 8.75 15.52
CA ILE A 102 -2.77 7.74 14.71
C ILE A 102 -1.75 6.63 14.41
N ARG A 103 -2.01 5.41 14.89
CA ARG A 103 -1.12 4.26 14.70
C ARG A 103 -1.83 3.17 13.90
N PHE A 104 -1.11 2.59 12.94
CA PHE A 104 -1.57 1.47 12.11
C PHE A 104 -0.39 0.66 11.57
N PRO A 105 -0.55 -0.65 11.31
CA PRO A 105 0.43 -1.43 10.58
C PRO A 105 0.50 -0.96 9.13
N ARG A 106 1.70 -0.73 8.64
CA ARG A 106 2.00 -0.31 7.28
C ARG A 106 2.65 -1.45 6.52
N ILE A 107 2.05 -1.82 5.41
CA ILE A 107 2.53 -2.92 4.58
C ILE A 107 3.46 -2.36 3.50
N ALA A 108 4.57 -3.06 3.24
CA ALA A 108 5.49 -2.68 2.18
C ALA A 108 4.78 -2.57 0.82
N ARG A 109 5.15 -1.58 0.01
CA ARG A 109 4.64 -1.36 -1.35
C ARG A 109 3.16 -1.02 -1.46
N ARG A 110 2.52 -0.69 -0.34
CA ARG A 110 1.17 -0.12 -0.30
C ARG A 110 1.24 1.33 0.14
N GLY A 111 0.35 2.15 -0.40
CA GLY A 111 0.22 3.55 -0.01
C GLY A 111 -0.71 3.67 1.18
N PHE A 112 -0.27 4.43 2.18
CA PHE A 112 -1.07 4.76 3.36
C PHE A 112 -1.10 6.27 3.53
N GLU A 113 -2.29 6.84 3.59
CA GLU A 113 -2.52 8.28 3.73
C GLU A 113 -3.52 8.51 4.85
N VAL A 114 -3.10 9.17 5.91
CA VAL A 114 -4.02 9.68 6.91
C VAL A 114 -4.73 10.90 6.37
N GLN A 115 -6.04 10.88 6.40
CA GLN A 115 -6.89 12.00 6.01
C GLN A 115 -7.64 12.53 7.22
N VAL A 116 -7.91 13.83 7.21
CA VAL A 116 -8.66 14.54 8.25
C VAL A 116 -9.88 15.26 7.65
N SER A 117 -10.96 15.32 8.40
CA SER A 117 -12.14 16.12 8.07
C SER A 117 -12.72 16.75 9.35
N GLY A 118 -13.29 17.95 9.24
CA GLY A 118 -14.10 18.58 10.29
C GLY A 118 -15.54 18.08 10.32
N ASN A 119 -15.98 17.37 9.28
CA ASN A 119 -17.33 16.84 9.17
C ASN A 119 -17.28 15.39 8.64
N PHE A 120 -17.60 14.43 9.51
CA PHE A 120 -17.61 13.02 9.17
C PHE A 120 -18.58 12.67 8.02
N ALA A 121 -19.70 13.37 7.92
CA ALA A 121 -20.75 13.09 6.95
C ALA A 121 -20.47 13.69 5.54
N ASP A 122 -19.45 14.54 5.40
CA ASP A 122 -19.10 15.12 4.10
C ASP A 122 -18.09 14.22 3.35
N PRO A 123 -18.49 13.53 2.28
CA PRO A 123 -17.58 12.66 1.54
C PRO A 123 -16.47 13.42 0.81
N LEU A 124 -16.66 14.72 0.53
CA LEU A 124 -15.69 15.58 -0.16
C LEU A 124 -14.81 16.39 0.81
N GLY A 125 -15.15 16.40 2.10
CA GLY A 125 -14.45 17.16 3.13
C GLY A 125 -13.16 16.50 3.64
N TRP A 126 -12.79 15.32 3.13
CA TRP A 126 -11.60 14.60 3.54
C TRP A 126 -10.37 15.09 2.78
N GLN A 127 -9.39 15.58 3.51
CA GLN A 127 -8.13 16.06 2.96
C GLN A 127 -6.94 15.27 3.56
N PRO A 128 -5.84 15.08 2.81
CA PRO A 128 -4.62 14.55 3.39
C PRO A 128 -4.19 15.35 4.61
N LEU A 129 -3.89 14.70 5.70
CA LEU A 129 -3.34 15.36 6.88
C LEU A 129 -1.94 15.89 6.55
N ASP A 130 -1.78 17.22 6.57
CA ASP A 130 -0.53 17.88 6.17
C ASP A 130 0.45 17.96 7.35
N VAL A 131 1.04 16.83 7.67
CA VAL A 131 2.11 16.69 8.67
C VAL A 131 3.26 15.86 8.11
N PRO A 132 4.52 16.11 8.52
CA PRO A 132 5.68 15.37 8.01
C PRO A 132 5.58 13.85 8.23
N SER A 133 5.02 13.41 9.36
CA SER A 133 4.86 12.00 9.71
C SER A 133 3.86 11.25 8.82
N ASN A 134 3.01 11.94 8.05
CA ASN A 134 2.11 11.34 7.05
C ASN A 134 2.80 11.10 5.71
N ARG A 135 4.11 11.36 5.60
CA ARG A 135 4.88 11.19 4.37
C ARG A 135 6.19 10.41 4.65
N PRO A 136 6.71 9.69 3.66
CA PRO A 136 6.11 9.37 2.36
C PRO A 136 4.93 8.40 2.52
N PHE A 137 3.98 8.42 1.60
CA PHE A 137 2.82 7.50 1.64
C PHE A 137 3.22 6.05 1.41
N PHE A 138 4.25 5.80 0.62
CA PHE A 138 4.78 4.47 0.34
C PHE A 138 6.02 4.17 1.17
N SER A 139 6.18 2.89 1.52
CA SER A 139 7.37 2.37 2.19
C SER A 139 7.84 1.09 1.52
N ALA A 140 9.14 0.89 1.48
CA ALA A 140 9.74 -0.36 1.02
C ALA A 140 9.67 -1.48 2.08
N THR A 141 9.34 -1.13 3.33
CA THR A 141 9.31 -2.08 4.46
C THR A 141 7.97 -2.05 5.17
N THR A 142 7.56 -3.23 5.65
CA THR A 142 6.43 -3.39 6.56
C THR A 142 6.86 -2.97 7.97
N ALA A 143 6.09 -2.08 8.60
CA ALA A 143 6.35 -1.58 9.96
C ALA A 143 5.12 -0.86 10.52
N ASP A 144 5.06 -0.69 11.83
CA ASP A 144 4.08 0.20 12.45
C ASP A 144 4.35 1.66 12.05
N ALA A 145 3.32 2.35 11.60
CA ALA A 145 3.35 3.78 11.35
C ALA A 145 2.70 4.53 12.51
N ILE A 146 3.26 5.70 12.82
CA ILE A 146 2.67 6.66 13.76
C ILE A 146 2.61 8.01 13.04
N VAL A 147 1.40 8.50 12.84
CA VAL A 147 1.16 9.84 12.30
C VAL A 147 0.71 10.74 13.43
N GLU A 148 1.37 11.87 13.58
CA GLU A 148 1.14 12.80 14.69
C GLU A 148 0.51 14.09 14.19
N ASP A 149 -0.68 14.40 14.71
CA ASP A 149 -1.39 15.66 14.44
C ASP A 149 -1.41 16.56 15.69
N PRO A 150 -0.64 17.65 15.70
CA PRO A 150 -0.71 18.64 16.76
C PRO A 150 -2.08 19.32 16.78
N ILE A 151 -2.76 19.30 17.93
CA ILE A 151 -4.05 19.98 18.10
C ILE A 151 -3.80 21.45 18.38
N VAL A 152 -4.05 22.28 17.39
CA VAL A 152 -3.84 23.75 17.47
C VAL A 152 -5.13 24.53 17.76
N ASP A 153 -6.28 23.86 17.67
CA ASP A 153 -7.60 24.47 17.86
C ASP A 153 -8.60 23.48 18.48
N SER A 154 -9.82 23.94 18.78
CA SER A 154 -10.89 23.15 19.39
C SER A 154 -11.93 22.61 18.39
N HIS A 155 -11.65 22.66 17.08
CA HIS A 155 -12.58 22.17 16.08
C HIS A 155 -12.61 20.63 16.08
N PRO A 156 -13.76 20.02 15.83
CA PRO A 156 -13.85 18.57 15.68
C PRO A 156 -12.94 18.09 14.55
N ARG A 157 -12.23 16.98 14.80
CA ARG A 157 -11.38 16.33 13.80
C ARG A 157 -11.72 14.85 13.73
N PHE A 158 -12.05 14.40 12.56
CA PHE A 158 -12.26 13.00 12.23
C PHE A 158 -11.09 12.51 11.39
N TYR A 159 -10.63 11.31 11.62
CA TYR A 159 -9.50 10.74 10.88
C TYR A 159 -9.91 9.46 10.20
N ARG A 160 -9.33 9.21 9.03
CA ARG A 160 -9.37 7.91 8.37
C ARG A 160 -8.02 7.61 7.74
N VAL A 161 -7.72 6.35 7.55
CA VAL A 161 -6.56 5.91 6.77
C VAL A 161 -7.05 5.40 5.44
N ARG A 162 -6.56 5.99 4.36
CA ARG A 162 -6.76 5.52 3.00
C ARG A 162 -5.60 4.59 2.65
N VAL A 163 -5.93 3.39 2.19
CA VAL A 163 -4.95 2.41 1.70
C VAL A 163 -5.13 2.26 0.19
N PHE A 164 -4.03 2.17 -0.56
CA PHE A 164 -4.08 2.09 -2.02
C PHE A 164 -2.82 1.44 -2.60
N GLU A 165 -2.92 0.93 -3.82
CA GLU A 165 -1.80 0.42 -4.59
C GLU A 165 -0.95 1.56 -5.16
N GLN A 166 0.32 1.24 -5.51
CA GLN A 166 1.25 2.18 -6.13
C GLN A 166 0.91 2.39 -7.60
#